data_34872bcb60217780311bbb4708ce2daf
#
_entry.id   34872bcb60217780311bbb4708ce2daf
#
_cell.length_a   1.000
_cell.length_b   1.000
_cell.length_c   1.000
_cell.angle_alpha   90.00
_cell.angle_beta   90.00
_cell.angle_gamma   90.00
#
_symmetry.space_group_name_H-M   'P 1'
#
loop_
_entity.id
_entity.type
_entity.pdbx_description
1 polymer ?
#
loop_
_entity_poly.entity_id
_entity_poly.type
_entity_poly.pdbx_seq_one_letter_code
_entity_poly.pdbx_strand_id
1 'polypeptide(L)'
;MANTFVNKKVDLTSTSATTLYTVPSATTAVIKSILVSEDSGNADTITVTITDTDDAVFSLFKTKSISANATSELLSAPLVAQESEIIKVTAATANRLHVVLSALEIKKRDVTT
;
A
#
# COMPACT_ATOMS: atom_id res chain seq x y z
N MET A 1 -6.95 -21.59 11.11
CA MET A 1 -6.45 -20.22 10.85
C MET A 1 -5.24 -20.33 9.95
N ALA A 2 -5.24 -19.60 8.88
CA ALA A 2 -4.11 -19.61 7.94
C ALA A 2 -3.49 -18.23 7.90
N ASN A 3 -2.16 -18.19 7.97
CA ASN A 3 -1.38 -16.97 7.81
C ASN A 3 -0.64 -17.07 6.48
N THR A 4 -0.76 -16.04 5.67
CA THR A 4 -0.16 -16.05 4.35
C THR A 4 0.59 -14.74 4.12
N PHE A 5 1.83 -14.85 3.70
CA PHE A 5 2.57 -13.67 3.25
C PHE A 5 2.20 -13.36 1.81
N VAL A 6 1.90 -12.10 1.55
CA VAL A 6 1.52 -11.66 0.20
C VAL A 6 2.32 -10.41 -0.16
N ASN A 7 2.52 -10.20 -1.47
CA ASN A 7 2.95 -8.89 -1.94
C ASN A 7 1.95 -8.37 -2.95
N LYS A 8 1.79 -7.06 -2.99
CA LYS A 8 0.99 -6.35 -3.98
C LYS A 8 1.86 -5.27 -4.57
N LYS A 9 1.79 -5.11 -5.87
CA LYS A 9 2.66 -4.16 -6.56
C LYS A 9 1.88 -3.46 -7.66
N VAL A 10 2.29 -2.24 -7.94
CA VAL A 10 1.66 -1.44 -8.97
C VAL A 10 2.71 -0.54 -9.62
N ASP A 11 2.58 -0.38 -10.92
CA ASP A 11 3.33 0.58 -11.71
C ASP A 11 2.42 1.80 -11.87
N LEU A 12 2.87 2.94 -11.37
CA LEU A 12 2.03 4.15 -11.39
C LEU A 12 2.14 4.82 -12.76
N THR A 13 1.25 4.43 -13.64
CA THR A 13 1.22 4.92 -15.03
C THR A 13 0.31 6.12 -15.20
N SER A 14 -0.33 6.59 -14.14
CA SER A 14 -1.19 7.78 -14.17
C SER A 14 -1.01 8.56 -12.87
N THR A 15 -1.64 9.73 -12.82
CA THR A 15 -1.63 10.58 -11.62
C THR A 15 -2.91 10.41 -10.79
N SER A 16 -3.72 9.43 -11.11
CA SER A 16 -4.94 9.11 -10.36
C SER A 16 -4.64 8.19 -9.19
N ALA A 17 -5.46 8.27 -8.16
CA ALA A 17 -5.35 7.34 -7.03
C ALA A 17 -5.57 5.90 -7.53
N THR A 18 -4.61 5.05 -7.22
CA THR A 18 -4.61 3.65 -7.68
C THR A 18 -4.68 2.74 -6.48
N THR A 19 -5.57 1.74 -6.52
CA THR A 19 -5.67 0.76 -5.46
C THR A 19 -4.45 -0.14 -5.47
N LEU A 20 -3.70 -0.15 -4.37
CA LEU A 20 -2.55 -1.03 -4.20
C LEU A 20 -2.99 -2.34 -3.54
N TYR A 21 -3.84 -2.25 -2.54
CA TYR A 21 -4.23 -3.43 -1.77
C TYR A 21 -5.59 -3.21 -1.14
N THR A 22 -6.46 -4.19 -1.28
CA THR A 22 -7.73 -4.25 -0.57
C THR A 22 -7.66 -5.46 0.36
N VAL A 23 -7.88 -5.24 1.65
CA VAL A 23 -7.82 -6.34 2.62
C VAL A 23 -9.00 -7.26 2.36
N PRO A 24 -8.75 -8.56 2.13
CA PRO A 24 -9.83 -9.49 1.85
C PRO A 24 -10.81 -9.64 3.02
N SER A 25 -12.00 -10.17 2.72
CA SER A 25 -12.98 -10.46 3.76
C SER A 25 -12.42 -11.49 4.75
N ALA A 26 -12.88 -11.41 5.98
CA ALA A 26 -12.47 -12.29 7.07
C ALA A 26 -10.94 -12.32 7.27
N THR A 27 -10.28 -11.18 7.03
CA THR A 27 -8.83 -11.09 7.08
C THR A 27 -8.41 -9.82 7.83
N THR A 28 -7.34 -9.94 8.60
CA THR A 28 -6.61 -8.79 9.13
C THR A 28 -5.24 -8.83 8.49
N ALA A 29 -4.80 -7.71 7.93
CA ALA A 29 -3.50 -7.64 7.29
C ALA A 29 -2.53 -6.86 8.17
N VAL A 30 -1.33 -7.42 8.36
CA VAL A 30 -0.22 -6.69 8.97
C VAL A 30 0.70 -6.30 7.84
N ILE A 31 0.69 -5.01 7.48
CA ILE A 31 1.49 -4.51 6.39
C ILE A 31 2.88 -4.24 6.92
N LYS A 32 3.86 -4.95 6.38
CA LYS A 32 5.22 -4.93 6.90
C LYS A 32 6.11 -3.97 6.15
N SER A 33 5.77 -3.66 4.90
CA SER A 33 6.63 -2.84 4.05
C SER A 33 5.82 -2.22 2.94
N ILE A 34 6.09 -0.95 2.65
CA ILE A 34 5.64 -0.29 1.43
C ILE A 34 6.89 0.35 0.83
N LEU A 35 7.43 -0.31 -0.19
CA LEU A 35 8.61 0.17 -0.90
C LEU A 35 8.18 0.97 -2.12
N VAL A 36 8.75 2.15 -2.28
CA VAL A 36 8.52 2.98 -3.46
C VAL A 36 9.85 3.21 -4.14
N SER A 37 9.93 2.86 -5.42
CA SER A 37 11.15 3.08 -6.18
C SER A 37 10.88 4.03 -7.33
N GLU A 38 11.85 4.90 -7.60
CA GLU A 38 11.86 5.82 -8.72
C GLU A 38 12.97 5.38 -9.67
N ASP A 39 12.63 4.97 -10.88
CA ASP A 39 13.63 4.46 -11.82
C ASP A 39 13.68 5.20 -13.15
N SER A 40 13.04 6.36 -13.24
CA SER A 40 13.07 7.16 -14.46
C SER A 40 14.22 8.17 -14.48
N GLY A 41 14.90 8.34 -13.36
CA GLY A 41 15.93 9.37 -13.24
C GLY A 41 15.39 10.73 -12.87
N ASN A 42 14.11 10.84 -12.53
CA ASN A 42 13.47 12.10 -12.17
C ASN A 42 12.73 11.95 -10.85
N ALA A 43 13.04 12.79 -9.89
CA ALA A 43 12.37 12.75 -8.59
C ALA A 43 10.86 12.94 -8.73
N ASP A 44 10.11 12.34 -7.81
CA ASP A 44 8.67 12.49 -7.77
C ASP A 44 8.19 12.44 -6.32
N THR A 45 6.90 12.57 -6.11
CA THR A 45 6.31 12.44 -4.78
C THR A 45 5.20 11.40 -4.81
N ILE A 46 4.98 10.76 -3.67
CA ILE A 46 3.92 9.77 -3.52
C ILE A 46 3.00 10.15 -2.38
N THR A 47 1.72 9.90 -2.56
CA THR A 47 0.71 10.01 -1.51
C THR A 47 0.14 8.62 -1.29
N VAL A 48 0.11 8.18 -0.03
CA VAL A 48 -0.44 6.88 0.36
C VAL A 48 -1.59 7.12 1.31
N THR A 49 -2.73 6.53 1.03
CA THR A 49 -3.92 6.67 1.88
C THR A 49 -4.47 5.30 2.25
N ILE A 50 -5.18 5.27 3.37
CA ILE A 50 -6.00 4.14 3.73
C ILE A 50 -7.46 4.61 3.80
N THR A 51 -8.35 3.86 3.17
CA THR A 51 -9.78 4.14 3.16
C THR A 51 -10.47 3.08 4.00
N ASP A 52 -11.25 3.51 4.98
CA ASP A 52 -11.95 2.55 5.84
C ASP A 52 -13.31 2.14 5.24
N THR A 53 -14.04 1.33 5.98
CA THR A 53 -15.32 0.78 5.49
C THR A 53 -16.44 1.82 5.44
N ASP A 54 -16.23 2.98 6.02
CA ASP A 54 -17.18 4.11 5.94
C ASP A 54 -16.78 5.10 4.84
N ASP A 55 -15.85 4.71 3.97
CA ASP A 55 -15.31 5.53 2.89
C ASP A 55 -14.54 6.75 3.40
N ALA A 56 -14.12 6.76 4.64
CA ALA A 56 -13.27 7.83 5.17
C ALA A 56 -11.83 7.56 4.74
N VAL A 57 -11.18 8.61 4.23
CA VAL A 57 -9.83 8.52 3.68
C VAL A 57 -8.84 9.16 4.65
N PHE A 58 -7.83 8.41 5.02
CA PHE A 58 -6.77 8.90 5.92
C PHE A 58 -5.45 8.90 5.16
N SER A 59 -4.79 10.06 5.09
CA SER A 59 -3.49 10.17 4.45
C SER A 59 -2.42 9.63 5.40
N LEU A 60 -1.70 8.62 4.95
CA LEU A 60 -0.57 8.07 5.70
C LEU A 60 0.71 8.80 5.33
N PHE A 61 0.90 9.07 4.05
CA PHE A 61 2.02 9.86 3.54
C PHE A 61 1.46 10.79 2.47
N LYS A 62 1.63 12.08 2.67
CA LYS A 62 1.13 13.05 1.70
C LYS A 62 2.30 13.72 1.01
N THR A 63 2.38 13.56 -0.30
CA THR A 63 3.43 14.12 -1.15
C THR A 63 4.83 13.84 -0.59
N LYS A 64 5.07 12.58 -0.22
CA LYS A 64 6.37 12.14 0.27
C LYS A 64 7.37 12.13 -0.87
N SER A 65 8.48 12.84 -0.71
CA SER A 65 9.51 12.95 -1.75
C SER A 65 10.25 11.64 -1.95
N ILE A 66 10.39 11.25 -3.22
CA ILE A 66 11.20 10.10 -3.62
C ILE A 66 12.26 10.63 -4.57
N SER A 67 13.53 10.46 -4.19
CA SER A 67 14.65 10.95 -4.98
C SER A 67 14.82 10.15 -6.27
N ALA A 68 15.44 10.79 -7.27
CA ALA A 68 15.71 10.11 -8.54
C ALA A 68 16.53 8.85 -8.32
N ASN A 69 16.11 7.76 -8.98
CA ASN A 69 16.77 6.45 -8.94
C ASN A 69 16.92 5.89 -7.52
N ALA A 70 16.03 6.27 -6.61
CA ALA A 70 16.08 5.83 -5.21
C ALA A 70 14.90 4.94 -4.88
N THR A 71 15.08 4.11 -3.86
CA THR A 71 14.02 3.30 -3.27
C THR A 71 13.87 3.69 -1.82
N SER A 72 12.64 3.93 -1.40
CA SER A 72 12.35 4.31 -0.03
C SER A 72 11.40 3.31 0.60
N GLU A 73 11.73 2.89 1.84
CA GLU A 73 10.77 2.17 2.66
C GLU A 73 9.95 3.20 3.42
N LEU A 74 8.65 3.23 3.20
CA LEU A 74 7.80 4.24 3.83
C LEU A 74 7.46 3.91 5.27
N LEU A 75 7.33 2.63 5.61
CA LEU A 75 6.90 2.23 6.95
C LEU A 75 8.09 2.12 7.89
N SER A 76 8.00 2.77 9.05
CA SER A 76 8.97 2.58 10.13
C SER A 76 8.50 1.54 11.14
N ALA A 77 7.24 1.14 11.06
CA ALA A 77 6.64 0.12 11.93
C ALA A 77 5.51 -0.54 11.16
N PRO A 78 5.12 -1.77 11.54
CA PRO A 78 4.00 -2.43 10.86
C PRO A 78 2.71 -1.63 10.96
N LEU A 79 1.92 -1.68 9.90
CA LEU A 79 0.62 -1.03 9.82
C LEU A 79 -0.45 -2.11 9.75
N VAL A 80 -1.41 -2.08 10.66
CA VAL A 80 -2.51 -3.04 10.64
C VAL A 80 -3.65 -2.47 9.82
N ALA A 81 -4.12 -3.24 8.85
CA ALA A 81 -5.28 -2.90 8.05
C ALA A 81 -6.36 -3.94 8.27
N GLN A 82 -7.58 -3.47 8.45
CA GLN A 82 -8.70 -4.34 8.77
C GLN A 82 -9.42 -4.77 7.49
N GLU A 83 -10.31 -5.73 7.65
CA GLU A 83 -11.13 -6.27 6.56
C GLU A 83 -11.75 -5.16 5.73
N SER A 84 -11.64 -5.27 4.41
CA SER A 84 -12.23 -4.36 3.41
C SER A 84 -11.60 -2.97 3.36
N GLU A 85 -10.61 -2.67 4.19
CA GLU A 85 -9.89 -1.40 4.07
C GLU A 85 -9.00 -1.41 2.83
N ILE A 86 -8.79 -0.25 2.25
CA ILE A 86 -8.09 -0.12 0.96
C ILE A 86 -6.89 0.80 1.11
N ILE A 87 -5.73 0.33 0.67
CA ILE A 87 -4.52 1.14 0.56
C ILE A 87 -4.44 1.65 -0.87
N LYS A 88 -4.43 2.97 -1.05
CA LYS A 88 -4.29 3.59 -2.36
C LYS A 88 -3.04 4.42 -2.42
N VAL A 89 -2.48 4.53 -3.62
CA VAL A 89 -1.26 5.30 -3.88
C VAL A 89 -1.48 6.22 -5.06
N THR A 90 -0.86 7.39 -5.00
CA THR A 90 -0.96 8.40 -6.04
C THR A 90 0.41 9.01 -6.28
N ALA A 91 0.85 9.02 -7.55
CA ALA A 91 2.08 9.68 -7.95
C ALA A 91 1.75 11.09 -8.46
N ALA A 92 2.66 12.03 -8.27
CA ALA A 92 2.50 13.37 -8.82
C ALA A 92 2.73 13.37 -10.32
N THR A 93 3.58 12.49 -10.83
CA THR A 93 3.88 12.38 -12.25
C THR A 93 3.76 10.92 -12.68
N ALA A 94 3.18 10.69 -13.86
CA ALA A 94 3.01 9.35 -14.40
C ALA A 94 4.34 8.73 -14.80
N ASN A 95 4.42 7.41 -14.69
CA ASN A 95 5.51 6.59 -15.21
C ASN A 95 6.86 6.79 -14.51
N ARG A 96 6.86 7.20 -13.24
CA ARG A 96 8.09 7.38 -12.47
C ARG A 96 8.22 6.42 -11.29
N LEU A 97 7.10 6.03 -10.69
CA LEU A 97 7.13 5.29 -9.43
C LEU A 97 6.58 3.88 -9.56
N HIS A 98 7.24 2.95 -8.89
CA HIS A 98 6.78 1.59 -8.68
C HIS A 98 6.60 1.37 -7.20
N VAL A 99 5.53 0.68 -6.80
CA VAL A 99 5.23 0.45 -5.39
C VAL A 99 5.06 -1.04 -5.15
N VAL A 100 5.72 -1.53 -4.10
CA VAL A 100 5.58 -2.91 -3.66
C VAL A 100 5.21 -2.92 -2.18
N LEU A 101 4.08 -3.53 -1.87
CA LEU A 101 3.60 -3.70 -0.50
C LEU A 101 3.78 -5.16 -0.12
N SER A 102 4.30 -5.39 1.08
CA SER A 102 4.42 -6.74 1.65
C SER A 102 3.58 -6.81 2.91
N ALA A 103 2.78 -7.85 3.04
CA ALA A 103 1.87 -7.99 4.16
C ALA A 103 1.75 -9.44 4.60
N LEU A 104 1.39 -9.61 5.86
CA LEU A 104 0.98 -10.91 6.40
C LEU A 104 -0.53 -10.86 6.56
N GLU A 105 -1.22 -11.74 5.85
CA GLU A 105 -2.68 -11.87 5.98
C GLU A 105 -2.99 -12.94 7.02
N ILE A 106 -3.72 -12.53 8.04
CA ILE A 106 -4.18 -13.42 9.10
C ILE A 106 -5.67 -13.63 8.88
N LYS A 107 -6.01 -14.82 8.40
CA LYS A 107 -7.40 -15.11 8.12
C LYS A 107 -8.11 -15.51 9.40
N LYS A 108 -9.31 -15.00 9.58
CA LYS A 108 -10.12 -15.36 10.72
C LYS A 108 -10.41 -16.86 10.66
N ARG A 109 -10.34 -17.48 11.81
CA ARG A 109 -10.64 -18.89 11.88
C ARG A 109 -12.10 -19.09 11.52
N ASP A 110 -12.32 -19.96 10.57
CA ASP A 110 -13.66 -20.39 10.23
C ASP A 110 -14.09 -21.37 11.32
N VAL A 111 -14.94 -20.90 12.21
CA VAL A 111 -15.42 -21.74 13.30
C VAL A 111 -16.65 -22.47 12.82
N THR A 112 -16.43 -23.62 12.24
CA THR A 112 -17.54 -24.51 11.93
C THR A 112 -17.72 -25.43 13.12
N THR A 113 -18.81 -25.35 13.69
CA THR A 113 -19.15 -26.26 14.78
C THR A 113 -20.39 -27.02 14.45
#